data_20a30229923b0d8d058657c18a471ec5
#
_entry.id   20a30229923b0d8d058657c18a471ec5
#
_cell.length_a   1.000
_cell.length_b   1.000
_cell.length_c   1.000
_cell.angle_alpha   90.00
_cell.angle_beta   90.00
_cell.angle_gamma   90.00
#
_symmetry.space_group_name_H-M   'P 1'
#
loop_
_entity.id
_entity.type
_entity.pdbx_description
1 polymer ?
#
loop_
_entity_poly.entity_id
_entity_poly.type
_entity_poly.pdbx_seq_one_letter_code
_entity_poly.pdbx_strand_id
1 'polypeptide(L)'
;MALTVVIGPPAAGKSTWCRERARPEDVIIDFDLLANALAAPRDGASKHDHPPAVKALAKVARQAAIDKSLTLTDCDVYLIHSTPSDALLAKYRRAGAEIVVVDPGYDVVMARAKEQRPWWMQPVVKKWYEQQGRLPADVAPKRALTQKEKGLGHEHRKNRARMLKAHADGTLCWWCGEPMYREPSRNFDGMPLHADHSHARANGGVKADRFLHDLCNKQRGDGSRDDTPARPTYVAPAPIGNAMDW
;
A
#
# COMPACT_ATOMS: atom_id res chain seq x y z
N MET A 1 -15.68 28.17 -18.09
CA MET A 1 -15.16 27.19 -17.12
C MET A 1 -15.32 25.79 -17.70
N ALA A 2 -14.26 25.03 -17.78
CA ALA A 2 -14.27 23.60 -18.09
C ALA A 2 -13.77 22.82 -16.86
N LEU A 3 -14.48 21.75 -16.50
CA LEU A 3 -14.01 20.78 -15.50
C LEU A 3 -13.38 19.60 -16.25
N THR A 4 -12.07 19.41 -16.09
CA THR A 4 -11.34 18.28 -16.66
C THR A 4 -10.93 17.32 -15.54
N VAL A 5 -11.41 16.08 -15.56
CA VAL A 5 -11.02 15.04 -14.62
C VAL A 5 -9.97 14.16 -15.25
N VAL A 6 -8.77 14.20 -14.70
CA VAL A 6 -7.59 13.51 -15.22
C VAL A 6 -7.38 12.21 -14.44
N ILE A 7 -7.61 11.07 -15.10
CA ILE A 7 -7.48 9.73 -14.52
C ILE A 7 -6.25 9.00 -15.08
N GLY A 8 -5.85 7.92 -14.44
CA GLY A 8 -4.70 7.11 -14.87
C GLY A 8 -3.89 6.55 -13.70
N PRO A 9 -2.96 5.62 -13.94
CA PRO A 9 -2.19 4.97 -12.90
C PRO A 9 -1.27 5.94 -12.15
N PRO A 10 -0.81 5.60 -10.94
CA PRO A 10 0.28 6.32 -10.27
C PRO A 10 1.50 6.42 -11.19
N ALA A 11 2.24 7.51 -11.12
CA ALA A 11 3.42 7.81 -11.94
C ALA A 11 3.17 7.95 -13.48
N ALA A 12 1.91 8.02 -13.92
CA ALA A 12 1.57 8.21 -15.33
C ALA A 12 1.92 9.61 -15.87
N GLY A 13 2.17 10.61 -15.01
CA GLY A 13 2.45 11.99 -15.43
C GLY A 13 1.22 12.91 -15.40
N LYS A 14 0.15 12.54 -14.70
CA LYS A 14 -1.09 13.35 -14.61
C LYS A 14 -0.86 14.80 -14.18
N SER A 15 -0.09 15.00 -13.10
CA SER A 15 0.20 16.35 -12.59
C SER A 15 1.05 17.18 -13.57
N THR A 16 1.92 16.54 -14.34
CA THR A 16 2.67 17.18 -15.43
C THR A 16 1.71 17.57 -16.55
N TRP A 17 0.87 16.64 -16.98
CA TRP A 17 -0.15 16.87 -18.01
C TRP A 17 -1.06 18.06 -17.70
N CYS A 18 -1.50 18.18 -16.42
CA CYS A 18 -2.31 19.32 -15.98
C CYS A 18 -1.51 20.64 -16.02
N ARG A 19 -0.28 20.66 -15.48
CA ARG A 19 0.55 21.86 -15.42
C ARG A 19 0.94 22.42 -16.79
N GLU A 20 1.10 21.55 -17.79
CA GLU A 20 1.39 21.96 -19.17
C GLU A 20 0.21 22.63 -19.88
N ARG A 21 -1.01 22.49 -19.35
CA ARG A 21 -2.25 22.99 -19.97
C ARG A 21 -2.94 24.07 -19.16
N ALA A 22 -2.75 24.05 -17.86
CA ALA A 22 -3.35 25.04 -16.97
C ALA A 22 -2.69 26.42 -17.17
N ARG A 23 -3.52 27.44 -17.25
CA ARG A 23 -3.12 28.85 -17.23
C ARG A 23 -2.89 29.29 -15.77
N PRO A 24 -2.26 30.43 -15.52
CA PRO A 24 -2.01 30.91 -14.15
C PRO A 24 -3.27 31.08 -13.28
N GLU A 25 -4.40 31.40 -13.90
CA GLU A 25 -5.70 31.58 -13.24
C GLU A 25 -6.46 30.27 -13.01
N ASP A 26 -6.03 29.16 -13.61
CA ASP A 26 -6.73 27.88 -13.54
C ASP A 26 -6.39 27.11 -12.24
N VAL A 27 -7.27 26.19 -11.84
CA VAL A 27 -7.15 25.45 -10.60
C VAL A 27 -6.73 24.02 -10.88
N ILE A 28 -5.71 23.51 -10.18
CA ILE A 28 -5.31 22.10 -10.18
C ILE A 28 -5.58 21.51 -8.81
N ILE A 29 -6.52 20.53 -8.75
CA ILE A 29 -6.83 19.79 -7.53
C ILE A 29 -6.11 18.44 -7.56
N ASP A 30 -4.97 18.38 -6.86
CA ASP A 30 -4.13 17.18 -6.72
C ASP A 30 -4.00 16.83 -5.24
N PHE A 31 -4.20 15.53 -4.89
CA PHE A 31 -4.10 15.05 -3.52
C PHE A 31 -2.68 15.24 -2.95
N ASP A 32 -1.65 14.91 -3.74
CA ASP A 32 -0.26 15.01 -3.27
C ASP A 32 0.14 16.48 -3.06
N LEU A 33 -0.33 17.41 -3.90
CA LEU A 33 -0.09 18.85 -3.70
C LEU A 33 -0.71 19.35 -2.39
N LEU A 34 -1.97 18.99 -2.12
CA LEU A 34 -2.65 19.35 -0.88
C LEU A 34 -1.97 18.71 0.34
N ALA A 35 -1.62 17.45 0.25
CA ALA A 35 -0.96 16.74 1.33
C ALA A 35 0.44 17.32 1.62
N ASN A 36 1.20 17.69 0.59
CA ASN A 36 2.48 18.36 0.75
C ASN A 36 2.33 19.75 1.39
N ALA A 37 1.30 20.52 1.01
CA ALA A 37 1.03 21.82 1.59
C ALA A 37 0.65 21.76 3.09
N LEU A 38 0.01 20.67 3.51
CA LEU A 38 -0.39 20.43 4.91
C LEU A 38 0.71 19.75 5.75
N ALA A 39 1.70 19.16 5.10
CA ALA A 39 2.78 18.46 5.80
C ALA A 39 3.79 19.43 6.38
N ALA A 40 4.21 19.22 7.64
CA ALA A 40 5.37 19.91 8.18
C ALA A 40 6.63 19.55 7.37
N PRO A 41 7.53 20.51 7.09
CA PRO A 41 8.78 20.24 6.40
C PRO A 41 9.58 19.14 7.10
N ARG A 42 10.11 18.19 6.32
CA ARG A 42 10.99 17.13 6.77
C ARG A 42 12.05 16.85 5.72
N ASP A 43 13.30 16.89 6.13
CA ASP A 43 14.42 16.56 5.24
C ASP A 43 14.32 15.11 4.74
N GLY A 44 14.53 14.90 3.46
CA GLY A 44 14.49 13.60 2.82
C GLY A 44 13.11 12.93 2.73
N ALA A 45 12.04 13.61 3.15
CA ALA A 45 10.69 13.05 3.07
C ALA A 45 10.21 12.90 1.63
N SER A 46 9.60 11.76 1.32
CA SER A 46 8.95 11.55 0.04
C SER A 46 7.74 12.47 -0.12
N LYS A 47 7.63 13.13 -1.27
CA LYS A 47 6.46 13.96 -1.65
C LYS A 47 5.19 13.13 -1.91
N HIS A 48 5.26 11.82 -1.76
CA HIS A 48 4.18 10.87 -2.07
C HIS A 48 3.86 9.93 -0.92
N ASP A 49 4.51 10.14 0.24
CA ASP A 49 4.21 9.37 1.46
C ASP A 49 4.02 10.32 2.64
N HIS A 50 2.80 10.34 3.13
CA HIS A 50 2.36 11.29 4.16
C HIS A 50 1.85 10.55 5.39
N PRO A 51 2.02 11.13 6.59
CA PRO A 51 1.42 10.59 7.81
C PRO A 51 -0.10 10.43 7.71
N PRO A 52 -0.70 9.50 8.48
CA PRO A 52 -2.16 9.28 8.47
C PRO A 52 -2.98 10.55 8.71
N ALA A 53 -2.56 11.41 9.64
CA ALA A 53 -3.24 12.68 9.94
C ALA A 53 -3.24 13.63 8.74
N VAL A 54 -2.09 13.78 8.07
CA VAL A 54 -1.97 14.61 6.86
C VAL A 54 -2.85 14.05 5.74
N LYS A 55 -2.83 12.71 5.54
CA LYS A 55 -3.71 12.05 4.55
C LYS A 55 -5.19 12.28 4.84
N ALA A 56 -5.60 12.25 6.11
CA ALA A 56 -6.98 12.49 6.51
C ALA A 56 -7.41 13.93 6.19
N LEU A 57 -6.61 14.92 6.61
CA LEU A 57 -6.87 16.33 6.34
C LEU A 57 -6.86 16.65 4.83
N ALA A 58 -5.88 16.14 4.10
CA ALA A 58 -5.79 16.34 2.65
C ALA A 58 -7.02 15.77 1.91
N LYS A 59 -7.60 14.65 2.37
CA LYS A 59 -8.86 14.11 1.82
C LYS A 59 -10.02 15.07 2.00
N VAL A 60 -10.18 15.65 3.19
CA VAL A 60 -11.25 16.61 3.49
C VAL A 60 -11.05 17.90 2.70
N ALA A 61 -9.85 18.45 2.71
CA ALA A 61 -9.52 19.66 1.94
C ALA A 61 -9.75 19.46 0.44
N ARG A 62 -9.34 18.29 -0.10
CA ARG A 62 -9.58 17.94 -1.50
C ARG A 62 -11.07 17.85 -1.83
N GLN A 63 -11.88 17.25 -0.97
CA GLN A 63 -13.33 17.16 -1.19
C GLN A 63 -13.97 18.55 -1.18
N ALA A 64 -13.60 19.39 -0.22
CA ALA A 64 -14.08 20.77 -0.16
C ALA A 64 -13.69 21.58 -1.41
N ALA A 65 -12.44 21.41 -1.89
CA ALA A 65 -11.98 22.04 -3.13
C ALA A 65 -12.79 21.56 -4.34
N ILE A 66 -13.10 20.26 -4.45
CA ILE A 66 -13.92 19.71 -5.52
C ILE A 66 -15.33 20.30 -5.46
N ASP A 67 -15.98 20.30 -4.30
CA ASP A 67 -17.35 20.80 -4.14
C ASP A 67 -17.41 22.30 -4.48
N LYS A 68 -16.43 23.08 -4.03
CA LYS A 68 -16.35 24.50 -4.35
C LYS A 68 -16.07 24.76 -5.84
N SER A 69 -15.18 23.95 -6.46
CA SER A 69 -14.83 24.13 -7.87
C SER A 69 -16.03 24.02 -8.82
N LEU A 70 -17.05 23.24 -8.47
CA LEU A 70 -18.27 23.10 -9.25
C LEU A 70 -19.10 24.41 -9.32
N THR A 71 -18.79 25.40 -8.51
CA THR A 71 -19.46 26.72 -8.47
C THR A 71 -18.63 27.84 -9.10
N LEU A 72 -17.42 27.56 -9.56
CA LEU A 72 -16.56 28.54 -10.24
C LEU A 72 -17.01 28.71 -11.70
N THR A 73 -16.88 29.90 -12.23
CA THR A 73 -17.31 30.24 -13.61
C THR A 73 -16.22 30.89 -14.45
N ASP A 74 -15.14 31.35 -13.83
CA ASP A 74 -14.14 32.25 -14.39
C ASP A 74 -12.77 31.60 -14.63
N CYS A 75 -12.60 30.32 -14.28
CA CYS A 75 -11.37 29.56 -14.49
C CYS A 75 -11.68 28.12 -14.90
N ASP A 76 -10.70 27.45 -15.50
CA ASP A 76 -10.80 26.01 -15.75
C ASP A 76 -10.26 25.23 -14.54
N VAL A 77 -10.81 24.03 -14.32
CA VAL A 77 -10.46 23.18 -13.18
C VAL A 77 -9.97 21.82 -13.66
N TYR A 78 -8.76 21.49 -13.26
CA TYR A 78 -8.12 20.19 -13.51
C TYR A 78 -8.15 19.35 -12.23
N LEU A 79 -8.98 18.32 -12.19
CA LEU A 79 -9.10 17.43 -11.05
C LEU A 79 -8.36 16.12 -11.31
N ILE A 80 -7.28 15.86 -10.56
CA ILE A 80 -6.54 14.60 -10.65
C ILE A 80 -7.21 13.55 -9.75
N HIS A 81 -7.73 12.48 -10.37
CA HIS A 81 -8.35 11.37 -9.65
C HIS A 81 -7.94 10.04 -10.27
N SER A 82 -6.91 9.39 -9.70
CA SER A 82 -6.27 8.22 -10.31
C SER A 82 -7.22 7.06 -10.61
N THR A 83 -8.13 6.74 -9.67
CA THR A 83 -9.02 5.57 -9.77
C THR A 83 -10.40 5.92 -9.19
N PRO A 84 -11.19 6.78 -9.85
CA PRO A 84 -12.56 7.05 -9.42
C PRO A 84 -13.44 5.81 -9.63
N SER A 85 -14.43 5.62 -8.76
CA SER A 85 -15.45 4.59 -8.98
C SER A 85 -16.37 4.97 -10.17
N ASP A 86 -17.03 3.97 -10.76
CA ASP A 86 -17.97 4.21 -11.87
C ASP A 86 -19.09 5.18 -11.49
N ALA A 87 -19.59 5.08 -10.26
CA ALA A 87 -20.59 6.00 -9.73
C ALA A 87 -20.06 7.45 -9.67
N LEU A 88 -18.79 7.62 -9.30
CA LEU A 88 -18.16 8.94 -9.26
C LEU A 88 -17.85 9.46 -10.66
N LEU A 89 -17.41 8.62 -11.59
CA LEU A 89 -17.26 8.98 -13.01
C LEU A 89 -18.60 9.45 -13.61
N ALA A 90 -19.69 8.74 -13.30
CA ALA A 90 -21.03 9.15 -13.73
C ALA A 90 -21.45 10.50 -13.12
N LYS A 91 -21.08 10.78 -11.86
CA LYS A 91 -21.30 12.10 -11.21
C LYS A 91 -20.52 13.20 -11.94
N TYR A 92 -19.26 12.98 -12.25
CA TYR A 92 -18.44 13.95 -12.99
C TYR A 92 -18.99 14.23 -14.39
N ARG A 93 -19.37 13.18 -15.14
CA ARG A 93 -19.99 13.35 -16.47
C ARG A 93 -21.30 14.15 -16.41
N ARG A 94 -22.15 13.89 -15.41
CA ARG A 94 -23.39 14.68 -15.20
C ARG A 94 -23.12 16.14 -14.86
N ALA A 95 -21.98 16.43 -14.24
CA ALA A 95 -21.53 17.79 -13.97
C ALA A 95 -20.84 18.44 -15.20
N GLY A 96 -20.90 17.80 -16.38
CA GLY A 96 -20.28 18.32 -17.61
C GLY A 96 -18.77 18.17 -17.69
N ALA A 97 -18.17 17.32 -16.83
CA ALA A 97 -16.72 17.15 -16.83
C ALA A 97 -16.23 16.36 -18.05
N GLU A 98 -15.15 16.83 -18.66
CA GLU A 98 -14.34 16.06 -19.58
C GLU A 98 -13.50 15.04 -18.79
N ILE A 99 -13.47 13.79 -19.24
CA ILE A 99 -12.66 12.73 -18.63
C ILE A 99 -11.47 12.44 -19.53
N VAL A 100 -10.29 12.75 -19.04
CA VAL A 100 -9.02 12.51 -19.75
C VAL A 100 -8.26 11.36 -19.08
N VAL A 101 -7.82 10.39 -19.88
CA VAL A 101 -6.99 9.28 -19.40
C VAL A 101 -5.53 9.54 -19.78
N VAL A 102 -4.66 9.71 -18.77
CA VAL A 102 -3.22 9.82 -18.96
C VAL A 102 -2.59 8.46 -18.69
N ASP A 103 -2.17 7.77 -19.73
CA ASP A 103 -1.58 6.45 -19.68
C ASP A 103 -0.50 6.27 -20.75
N PRO A 104 0.79 6.44 -20.40
CA PRO A 104 1.90 6.23 -21.33
C PRO A 104 2.27 4.76 -21.54
N GLY A 105 1.50 3.81 -20.98
CA GLY A 105 1.72 2.37 -21.06
C GLY A 105 2.39 1.79 -19.82
N TYR A 106 2.14 0.48 -19.59
CA TYR A 106 2.53 -0.24 -18.37
C TYR A 106 4.04 -0.12 -18.08
N ASP A 107 4.90 -0.38 -19.07
CA ASP A 107 6.35 -0.42 -18.84
C ASP A 107 6.90 0.93 -18.42
N VAL A 108 6.44 2.01 -19.07
CA VAL A 108 6.84 3.38 -18.74
C VAL A 108 6.37 3.75 -17.34
N VAL A 109 5.12 3.45 -17.00
CA VAL A 109 4.56 3.74 -15.68
C VAL A 109 5.26 2.94 -14.59
N MET A 110 5.54 1.66 -14.84
CA MET A 110 6.21 0.80 -13.87
C MET A 110 7.66 1.22 -13.64
N ALA A 111 8.40 1.60 -14.70
CA ALA A 111 9.75 2.13 -14.58
C ALA A 111 9.78 3.41 -13.71
N ARG A 112 8.89 4.37 -14.01
CA ARG A 112 8.75 5.61 -13.21
C ARG A 112 8.32 5.34 -11.77
N ALA A 113 7.43 4.36 -11.55
CA ALA A 113 6.97 4.00 -10.21
C ALA A 113 8.10 3.39 -9.36
N LYS A 114 9.00 2.60 -9.96
CA LYS A 114 10.17 2.04 -9.28
C LYS A 114 11.18 3.12 -8.88
N GLU A 115 11.37 4.12 -9.72
CA GLU A 115 12.35 5.19 -9.52
C GLU A 115 11.84 6.30 -8.59
N GLN A 116 10.57 6.73 -8.76
CA GLN A 116 10.05 7.98 -8.20
C GLN A 116 9.02 7.78 -7.08
N ARG A 117 8.64 6.55 -6.78
CA ARG A 117 7.59 6.26 -5.81
C ARG A 117 8.03 5.23 -4.77
N PRO A 118 7.43 5.23 -3.58
CA PRO A 118 7.64 4.16 -2.61
C PRO A 118 7.30 2.79 -3.22
N TRP A 119 8.03 1.76 -2.86
CA TRP A 119 7.93 0.42 -3.44
C TRP A 119 6.51 -0.18 -3.41
N TRP A 120 5.70 0.17 -2.40
CA TRP A 120 4.30 -0.31 -2.27
C TRP A 120 3.34 0.28 -3.32
N MET A 121 3.78 1.25 -4.12
CA MET A 121 2.99 1.77 -5.24
C MET A 121 3.02 0.86 -6.47
N GLN A 122 4.01 -0.03 -6.60
CA GLN A 122 4.10 -0.96 -7.73
C GLN A 122 2.89 -1.91 -7.80
N PRO A 123 2.41 -2.55 -6.71
CA PRO A 123 1.16 -3.30 -6.72
C PRO A 123 -0.07 -2.46 -7.11
N VAL A 124 -0.09 -1.18 -6.75
CA VAL A 124 -1.19 -0.27 -7.12
C VAL A 124 -1.22 -0.02 -8.62
N VAL A 125 -0.05 0.17 -9.25
CA VAL A 125 0.08 0.28 -10.71
C VAL A 125 -0.41 -1.00 -11.39
N LYS A 126 0.05 -2.17 -10.96
CA LYS A 126 -0.40 -3.47 -11.51
C LYS A 126 -1.91 -3.63 -11.43
N LYS A 127 -2.49 -3.36 -10.27
CA LYS A 127 -3.94 -3.44 -10.05
C LYS A 127 -4.72 -2.51 -10.96
N TRP A 128 -4.21 -1.30 -11.23
CA TRP A 128 -4.86 -0.37 -12.14
C TRP A 128 -4.96 -0.95 -13.56
N TYR A 129 -3.85 -1.49 -14.11
CA TYR A 129 -3.83 -2.11 -15.44
C TYR A 129 -4.68 -3.39 -15.49
N GLU A 130 -4.68 -4.19 -14.43
CA GLU A 130 -5.52 -5.39 -14.30
C GLU A 130 -7.01 -5.03 -14.39
N GLN A 131 -7.44 -4.01 -13.65
CA GLN A 131 -8.83 -3.52 -13.67
C GLN A 131 -9.26 -2.97 -15.04
N GLN A 132 -8.32 -2.46 -15.83
CA GLN A 132 -8.59 -1.99 -17.19
C GLN A 132 -8.48 -3.11 -18.24
N GLY A 133 -8.17 -4.35 -17.85
CA GLY A 133 -7.90 -5.45 -18.79
C GLY A 133 -6.68 -5.19 -19.69
N ARG A 134 -5.75 -4.33 -19.28
CA ARG A 134 -4.59 -3.86 -20.04
C ARG A 134 -3.25 -4.29 -19.45
N LEU A 135 -3.27 -5.22 -18.49
CA LEU A 135 -2.04 -5.76 -17.93
C LEU A 135 -1.34 -6.66 -18.97
N PRO A 136 -0.04 -6.47 -19.22
CA PRO A 136 0.72 -7.34 -20.13
C PRO A 136 0.62 -8.81 -19.73
N ALA A 137 0.53 -9.72 -20.69
CA ALA A 137 0.28 -11.15 -20.45
C ALA A 137 1.37 -11.83 -19.61
N ASP A 138 2.62 -11.38 -19.73
CA ASP A 138 3.78 -11.85 -18.97
C ASP A 138 3.76 -11.35 -17.50
N VAL A 139 3.02 -10.27 -17.24
CA VAL A 139 2.85 -9.65 -15.90
C VAL A 139 1.52 -10.04 -15.28
N ALA A 140 0.58 -10.58 -16.07
CA ALA A 140 -0.74 -11.01 -15.58
C ALA A 140 -0.58 -11.94 -14.37
N PRO A 141 -1.42 -11.77 -13.32
CA PRO A 141 -1.31 -12.62 -12.16
C PRO A 141 -1.52 -14.07 -12.58
N LYS A 142 -0.52 -14.90 -12.32
CA LYS A 142 -0.70 -16.36 -12.44
C LYS A 142 -1.91 -16.70 -11.57
N ARG A 143 -2.78 -17.59 -12.06
CA ARG A 143 -3.94 -18.08 -11.30
C ARG A 143 -3.57 -18.29 -9.82
N ALA A 144 -4.33 -17.69 -8.91
CA ALA A 144 -4.09 -17.88 -7.49
C ALA A 144 -4.15 -19.37 -7.15
N LEU A 145 -3.03 -19.92 -6.69
CA LEU A 145 -2.99 -21.31 -6.26
C LEU A 145 -3.98 -21.53 -5.12
N THR A 146 -4.73 -22.61 -5.17
CA THR A 146 -5.60 -23.04 -4.07
C THR A 146 -4.77 -23.34 -2.81
N GLN A 147 -5.42 -23.40 -1.65
CA GLN A 147 -4.74 -23.76 -0.39
C GLN A 147 -4.01 -25.11 -0.49
N LYS A 148 -4.60 -26.09 -1.23
CA LYS A 148 -4.00 -27.39 -1.48
C LYS A 148 -2.74 -27.28 -2.35
N GLU A 149 -2.80 -26.51 -3.43
CA GLU A 149 -1.68 -26.27 -4.35
C GLU A 149 -0.56 -25.45 -3.67
N LYS A 150 -0.90 -24.61 -2.70
CA LYS A 150 0.08 -23.91 -1.85
C LYS A 150 0.72 -24.81 -0.79
N GLY A 151 0.37 -26.10 -0.72
CA GLY A 151 0.82 -27.00 0.34
C GLY A 151 0.30 -26.64 1.74
N LEU A 152 -0.74 -25.78 1.85
CA LEU A 152 -1.37 -25.34 3.10
C LEU A 152 -2.63 -26.17 3.41
N GLY A 153 -2.68 -27.41 2.93
CA GLY A 153 -3.80 -28.34 3.10
C GLY A 153 -3.89 -28.93 4.51
N HIS A 154 -4.60 -30.06 4.60
CA HIS A 154 -4.84 -30.76 5.87
C HIS A 154 -3.55 -31.10 6.64
N GLU A 155 -2.55 -31.62 5.95
CA GLU A 155 -1.26 -31.99 6.55
C GLU A 155 -0.50 -30.80 7.14
N HIS A 156 -0.51 -29.65 6.47
CA HIS A 156 0.10 -28.44 7.02
C HIS A 156 -0.60 -27.98 8.30
N ARG A 157 -1.94 -28.01 8.33
CA ARG A 157 -2.72 -27.66 9.54
C ARG A 157 -2.44 -28.63 10.68
N LYS A 158 -2.40 -29.93 10.39
CA LYS A 158 -2.08 -30.98 11.38
C LYS A 158 -0.66 -30.81 11.93
N ASN A 159 0.31 -30.54 11.06
CA ASN A 159 1.69 -30.27 11.46
C ASN A 159 1.78 -29.02 12.35
N ARG A 160 1.14 -27.90 11.93
CA ARG A 160 1.08 -26.66 12.73
C ARG A 160 0.47 -26.91 14.12
N ALA A 161 -0.63 -27.64 14.20
CA ALA A 161 -1.28 -27.96 15.48
C ALA A 161 -0.36 -28.77 16.39
N ARG A 162 0.36 -29.78 15.84
CA ARG A 162 1.34 -30.55 16.58
C ARG A 162 2.50 -29.70 17.09
N MET A 163 3.04 -28.84 16.24
CA MET A 163 4.12 -27.91 16.59
C MET A 163 3.68 -26.94 17.68
N LEU A 164 2.44 -26.41 17.59
CA LEU A 164 1.90 -25.47 18.58
C LEU A 164 1.72 -26.14 19.95
N LYS A 165 1.30 -27.41 19.97
CA LYS A 165 1.21 -28.20 21.22
C LYS A 165 2.59 -28.41 21.86
N ALA A 166 3.63 -28.61 21.06
CA ALA A 166 5.00 -28.82 21.52
C ALA A 166 5.77 -27.51 21.80
N HIS A 167 5.23 -26.36 21.40
CA HIS A 167 5.90 -25.08 21.56
C HIS A 167 6.01 -24.68 23.04
N ALA A 168 7.19 -24.30 23.48
CA ALA A 168 7.42 -23.71 24.79
C ALA A 168 7.27 -22.19 24.69
N ASP A 169 6.33 -21.62 25.45
CA ASP A 169 6.14 -20.16 25.51
C ASP A 169 7.42 -19.49 26.00
N GLY A 170 7.83 -18.40 25.35
CA GLY A 170 9.08 -17.70 25.60
C GLY A 170 10.25 -18.14 24.72
N THR A 171 10.08 -19.16 23.86
CA THR A 171 11.07 -19.51 22.84
C THR A 171 11.34 -18.31 21.95
N LEU A 172 12.60 -18.00 21.70
CA LEU A 172 13.00 -16.82 20.90
C LEU A 172 12.70 -17.04 19.41
N CYS A 173 12.15 -16.01 18.78
CA CYS A 173 11.94 -15.98 17.33
C CYS A 173 13.30 -15.91 16.61
N TRP A 174 13.52 -16.83 15.70
CA TRP A 174 14.79 -16.88 14.93
C TRP A 174 15.04 -15.60 14.13
N TRP A 175 13.97 -14.88 13.72
CA TRP A 175 14.10 -13.68 12.89
C TRP A 175 14.42 -12.42 13.69
N CYS A 176 13.71 -12.15 14.78
CA CYS A 176 13.84 -10.89 15.54
C CYS A 176 14.45 -11.07 16.94
N GLY A 177 14.61 -12.30 17.44
CA GLY A 177 15.11 -12.57 18.78
C GLY A 177 14.12 -12.35 19.92
N GLU A 178 12.93 -11.83 19.64
CA GLU A 178 11.88 -11.63 20.66
C GLU A 178 11.18 -12.94 21.04
N PRO A 179 10.70 -13.05 22.30
CA PRO A 179 10.01 -14.27 22.77
C PRO A 179 8.65 -14.46 22.09
N MET A 180 8.35 -15.71 21.74
CA MET A 180 7.12 -16.15 21.09
C MET A 180 6.19 -16.85 22.08
N TYR A 181 4.88 -16.54 21.98
CA TYR A 181 3.84 -17.11 22.84
C TYR A 181 2.68 -17.68 22.03
N ARG A 182 2.09 -18.78 22.51
CA ARG A 182 0.89 -19.37 21.93
C ARG A 182 -0.31 -18.43 21.97
N GLU A 183 -0.41 -17.65 23.05
CA GLU A 183 -1.41 -16.60 23.20
C GLU A 183 -1.06 -15.39 22.34
N PRO A 184 -1.84 -15.05 21.31
CA PRO A 184 -1.50 -14.00 20.36
C PRO A 184 -1.27 -12.62 20.99
N SER A 185 -2.07 -12.28 22.00
CA SER A 185 -1.98 -10.97 22.67
C SER A 185 -0.66 -10.74 23.40
N ARG A 186 0.12 -11.80 23.65
CA ARG A 186 1.45 -11.74 24.27
C ARG A 186 2.59 -11.59 23.29
N ASN A 187 2.34 -11.78 22.00
CA ASN A 187 3.32 -11.53 20.96
C ASN A 187 3.41 -10.03 20.69
N PHE A 188 4.59 -9.53 20.36
CA PHE A 188 4.80 -8.09 20.14
C PHE A 188 3.94 -7.54 18.98
N ASP A 189 3.56 -8.36 18.00
CA ASP A 189 2.72 -8.01 16.86
C ASP A 189 1.21 -8.30 17.08
N GLY A 190 0.85 -8.84 18.27
CA GLY A 190 -0.52 -9.19 18.63
C GLY A 190 -1.11 -10.32 17.79
N MET A 191 -0.31 -11.04 17.02
CA MET A 191 -0.75 -12.03 16.04
C MET A 191 -0.39 -13.46 16.43
N PRO A 192 -1.16 -14.47 15.93
CA PRO A 192 -0.81 -15.87 16.11
C PRO A 192 0.53 -16.23 15.46
N LEU A 193 1.29 -17.13 16.07
CA LEU A 193 2.54 -17.63 15.50
C LEU A 193 2.34 -18.30 14.14
N HIS A 194 3.22 -18.03 13.19
CA HIS A 194 3.24 -18.64 11.88
C HIS A 194 4.21 -19.84 11.84
N ALA A 195 3.71 -20.99 11.35
CA ALA A 195 4.55 -22.15 11.07
C ALA A 195 5.39 -21.88 9.82
N ASP A 196 6.68 -21.78 10.01
CA ASP A 196 7.66 -21.45 8.99
C ASP A 196 8.54 -22.67 8.64
N HIS A 197 9.16 -22.61 7.48
CA HIS A 197 10.09 -23.61 6.97
C HIS A 197 11.51 -23.06 7.11
N SER A 198 12.37 -23.66 7.94
CA SER A 198 13.77 -23.24 8.05
C SER A 198 14.47 -23.25 6.68
N HIS A 199 14.15 -24.27 5.86
CA HIS A 199 14.45 -24.26 4.44
C HIS A 199 13.23 -23.70 3.70
N ALA A 200 13.37 -22.48 3.14
CA ALA A 200 12.23 -21.79 2.53
C ALA A 200 11.55 -22.63 1.45
N ARG A 201 10.22 -22.57 1.39
CA ARG A 201 9.43 -23.34 0.40
C ARG A 201 9.80 -23.01 -1.04
N ALA A 202 10.16 -21.75 -1.32
CA ALA A 202 10.66 -21.30 -2.62
C ALA A 202 11.93 -22.06 -3.04
N ASN A 203 12.70 -22.54 -2.05
CA ASN A 203 13.95 -23.27 -2.24
C ASN A 203 13.78 -24.79 -2.01
N GLY A 204 12.54 -25.31 -2.03
CA GLY A 204 12.25 -26.75 -1.92
C GLY A 204 11.90 -27.26 -0.51
N GLY A 205 11.72 -26.40 0.47
CA GLY A 205 11.28 -26.79 1.82
C GLY A 205 9.89 -27.43 1.80
N VAL A 206 9.79 -28.65 2.36
CA VAL A 206 8.56 -29.47 2.29
C VAL A 206 7.68 -29.31 3.52
N LYS A 207 8.25 -29.14 4.70
CA LYS A 207 7.54 -29.17 5.96
C LYS A 207 7.95 -28.03 6.88
N ALA A 208 6.96 -27.35 7.47
CA ALA A 208 7.24 -26.35 8.50
C ALA A 208 7.84 -27.04 9.75
N ASP A 209 8.89 -26.47 10.30
CA ASP A 209 9.67 -27.02 11.39
C ASP A 209 9.96 -26.04 12.52
N ARG A 210 9.64 -24.74 12.34
CA ARG A 210 9.78 -23.71 13.36
C ARG A 210 8.60 -22.72 13.34
N PHE A 211 8.50 -21.89 14.39
CA PHE A 211 7.60 -20.75 14.43
C PHE A 211 8.33 -19.42 14.23
N LEU A 212 7.64 -18.47 13.64
CA LEU A 212 7.98 -17.08 13.63
C LEU A 212 6.75 -16.24 14.04
N HIS A 213 6.96 -15.00 14.48
CA HIS A 213 5.87 -14.02 14.55
C HIS A 213 5.30 -13.78 13.14
N ASP A 214 4.04 -13.38 13.03
CA ASP A 214 3.40 -13.10 11.73
C ASP A 214 4.17 -12.04 10.93
N LEU A 215 4.54 -10.94 11.59
CA LEU A 215 5.33 -9.88 10.99
C LEU A 215 6.70 -10.38 10.51
N CYS A 216 7.38 -11.17 11.33
CA CYS A 216 8.70 -11.73 11.00
C CYS A 216 8.63 -12.68 9.80
N ASN A 217 7.59 -13.52 9.74
CA ASN A 217 7.35 -14.41 8.61
C ASN A 217 7.10 -13.64 7.31
N LYS A 218 6.33 -12.55 7.38
CA LYS A 218 6.10 -11.66 6.23
C LYS A 218 7.36 -10.92 5.78
N GLN A 219 8.20 -10.48 6.72
CA GLN A 219 9.47 -9.80 6.42
C GLN A 219 10.51 -10.74 5.80
N ARG A 220 10.57 -11.98 6.27
CA ARG A 220 11.45 -13.01 5.71
C ARG A 220 11.06 -13.35 4.26
N GLY A 221 9.76 -13.45 3.97
CA GLY A 221 9.22 -13.74 2.65
C GLY A 221 9.59 -15.14 2.14
N ASP A 222 10.22 -15.21 0.99
CA ASP A 222 10.60 -16.45 0.30
C ASP A 222 11.96 -17.04 0.76
N GLY A 223 12.58 -16.44 1.76
CA GLY A 223 13.90 -16.85 2.27
C GLY A 223 15.08 -16.14 1.61
N SER A 224 14.85 -15.25 0.67
CA SER A 224 15.91 -14.44 0.04
C SER A 224 16.60 -13.47 1.01
N ARG A 225 16.04 -13.31 2.21
CA ARG A 225 16.56 -12.44 3.27
C ARG A 225 17.13 -13.19 4.46
N ASP A 226 17.30 -14.51 4.35
CA ASP A 226 17.77 -15.35 5.46
C ASP A 226 19.17 -14.96 5.96
N ASP A 227 20.01 -14.39 5.09
CA ASP A 227 21.33 -13.86 5.42
C ASP A 227 21.31 -12.42 5.98
N THR A 228 20.14 -11.78 6.01
CA THR A 228 20.01 -10.43 6.54
C THR A 228 19.80 -10.49 8.05
N PRO A 229 20.69 -9.88 8.88
CA PRO A 229 20.50 -9.90 10.32
C PRO A 229 19.15 -9.31 10.70
N ALA A 230 18.40 -10.03 11.52
CA ALA A 230 17.13 -9.60 12.04
C ALA A 230 17.31 -8.29 12.81
N ARG A 231 16.65 -7.24 12.35
CA ARG A 231 16.60 -5.97 13.07
C ARG A 231 15.25 -5.87 13.76
N PRO A 232 15.19 -5.51 15.05
CA PRO A 232 13.93 -5.18 15.70
C PRO A 232 13.30 -4.01 14.93
N THR A 233 12.24 -4.26 14.19
CA THR A 233 11.53 -3.23 13.41
C THR A 233 10.36 -2.62 14.19
N TYR A 234 10.16 -3.09 15.41
CA TYR A 234 9.12 -2.61 16.31
C TYR A 234 9.76 -1.99 17.56
N VAL A 235 9.69 -0.67 17.63
CA VAL A 235 9.80 0.04 18.91
C VAL A 235 8.37 0.10 19.44
N ALA A 236 8.06 -0.65 20.49
CA ALA A 236 6.79 -0.49 21.18
C ALA A 236 6.59 1.00 21.52
N PRO A 237 5.43 1.59 21.23
CA PRO A 237 5.16 2.92 21.75
C PRO A 237 5.34 2.84 23.27
N ALA A 238 6.10 3.78 23.84
CA ALA A 238 6.20 3.91 25.27
C ALA A 238 4.79 3.89 25.88
N PRO A 239 4.56 3.20 26.99
CA PRO A 239 3.25 3.21 27.64
C PRO A 239 2.85 4.68 27.82
N ILE A 240 1.70 5.05 27.26
CA ILE A 240 1.13 6.38 27.47
C ILE A 240 0.86 6.43 28.97
N GLY A 241 1.75 7.09 29.69
CA GLY A 241 1.55 7.38 31.09
C GLY A 241 0.21 8.13 31.19
N ASN A 242 -0.68 7.64 32.05
CA ASN A 242 -1.89 8.37 32.43
C ASN A 242 -1.45 9.69 33.08
N ALA A 243 -1.23 10.70 32.26
CA ALA A 243 -1.17 12.08 32.70
C ALA A 243 -2.59 12.62 32.68
N MET A 244 -3.35 12.29 33.72
CA MET A 244 -4.50 13.06 34.19
C MET A 244 -4.23 13.41 35.63
N ASP A 245 -3.50 14.47 35.83
CA ASP A 245 -3.58 15.30 37.00
C ASP A 245 -3.69 16.76 36.54
N TRP A 246 -4.91 17.20 36.46
CA TRP A 246 -5.33 18.60 36.56
C TRP A 246 -6.65 18.64 37.37
#